data_b95656fd79d8d8221128c8955d7d3463
#
_entry.id   b95656fd79d8d8221128c8955d7d3463
#
_cell.length_a   1.000
_cell.length_b   1.000
_cell.length_c   1.000
_cell.angle_alpha   90.00
_cell.angle_beta   90.00
_cell.angle_gamma   90.00
#
_symmetry.space_group_name_H-M   'P 1'
#
loop_
_entity.id
_entity.type
_entity.pdbx_description
1 polymer ?
#
loop_
_entity_poly.entity_id
_entity_poly.type
_entity_poly.pdbx_seq_one_letter_code
_entity_poly.pdbx_strand_id
1 'polypeptide(L)'
;MNYDLKTAAREIRCDVIRSIAHLGVGHIGGCLSVVELLAVLYFEAMENIDPKNPKKPGRDRFVCSKGHAGPTVYAALANRGYFDKELLLTLNQGGTNLPSHCDMNRTPGVDMTTGSLGQGFSCAVGAALGAKLAKDGARVYTLVGDGECQEGQIWEAAMFAAAKKLDNLIGFVDYNKLQIDGPVAAVNDVAPLGDKWAAFGWKVIEVADGNDVSAVSAAVKQAKDNLGSGKPTMVILHTVKGCGMQWAVDLGAGNHNVAVPMEAAETALRALREEA
;
A
#
# COMPACT_ATOMS: atom_id res chain seq x y z
N MET A 1 -5.71 -21.94 0.04
CA MET A 1 -5.91 -21.81 -1.42
C MET A 1 -4.67 -21.17 -1.99
N ASN A 2 -4.02 -21.80 -2.98
CA ASN A 2 -2.93 -21.15 -3.69
C ASN A 2 -3.57 -20.17 -4.68
N TYR A 3 -3.48 -18.88 -4.41
CA TYR A 3 -3.89 -17.85 -5.34
C TYR A 3 -2.75 -17.62 -6.35
N ASP A 4 -3.08 -17.50 -7.63
CA ASP A 4 -2.13 -16.97 -8.59
C ASP A 4 -1.97 -15.46 -8.36
N LEU A 5 -0.81 -15.05 -7.86
CA LEU A 5 -0.52 -13.66 -7.50
C LEU A 5 -0.54 -12.71 -8.72
N LYS A 6 -0.15 -13.20 -9.90
CA LYS A 6 -0.20 -12.41 -11.14
C LYS A 6 -1.64 -12.09 -11.50
N THR A 7 -2.50 -13.10 -11.46
CA THR A 7 -3.95 -12.91 -11.67
C THR A 7 -4.54 -11.97 -10.61
N ALA A 8 -4.21 -12.15 -9.32
CA ALA A 8 -4.70 -11.26 -8.26
C ALA A 8 -4.25 -9.79 -8.49
N ALA A 9 -3.00 -9.55 -8.83
CA ALA A 9 -2.48 -8.22 -9.12
C ALA A 9 -3.21 -7.60 -10.33
N ARG A 10 -3.40 -8.37 -11.42
CA ARG A 10 -4.12 -7.90 -12.60
C ARG A 10 -5.57 -7.52 -12.28
N GLU A 11 -6.29 -8.36 -11.55
CA GLU A 11 -7.69 -8.08 -11.16
C GLU A 11 -7.79 -6.82 -10.29
N ILE A 12 -6.91 -6.69 -9.28
CA ILE A 12 -6.84 -5.48 -8.45
C ILE A 12 -6.59 -4.25 -9.34
N ARG A 13 -5.62 -4.32 -10.26
CA ARG A 13 -5.31 -3.20 -11.18
C ARG A 13 -6.50 -2.83 -12.05
N CYS A 14 -7.19 -3.82 -12.62
CA CYS A 14 -8.40 -3.58 -13.42
C CYS A 14 -9.50 -2.89 -12.58
N ASP A 15 -9.71 -3.33 -11.35
CA ASP A 15 -10.74 -2.77 -10.47
C ASP A 15 -10.39 -1.34 -10.02
N VAL A 16 -9.12 -1.04 -9.78
CA VAL A 16 -8.62 0.33 -9.51
C VAL A 16 -8.89 1.25 -10.70
N ILE A 17 -8.50 0.84 -11.90
CA ILE A 17 -8.71 1.63 -13.12
C ILE A 17 -10.21 1.88 -13.35
N ARG A 18 -11.06 0.84 -13.23
CA ARG A 18 -12.51 0.96 -13.41
C ARG A 18 -13.13 1.91 -12.40
N SER A 19 -12.81 1.76 -11.12
CA SER A 19 -13.43 2.56 -10.05
C SER A 19 -13.07 4.04 -10.17
N ILE A 20 -11.80 4.36 -10.45
CA ILE A 20 -11.36 5.75 -10.59
C ILE A 20 -11.87 6.37 -11.89
N ALA A 21 -11.87 5.64 -13.01
CA ALA A 21 -12.41 6.13 -14.27
C ALA A 21 -13.94 6.32 -14.21
N HIS A 22 -14.67 5.45 -13.49
CA HIS A 22 -16.11 5.61 -13.25
C HIS A 22 -16.41 6.87 -12.45
N LEU A 23 -15.59 7.17 -11.43
CA LEU A 23 -15.68 8.44 -10.68
C LEU A 23 -15.28 9.64 -11.56
N GLY A 24 -14.39 9.44 -12.52
CA GLY A 24 -13.90 10.45 -13.45
C GLY A 24 -12.66 11.20 -12.98
N VAL A 25 -12.24 11.07 -11.72
CA VAL A 25 -11.06 11.75 -11.14
C VAL A 25 -10.49 10.96 -9.97
N GLY A 26 -9.19 10.99 -9.76
CA GLY A 26 -8.59 10.37 -8.56
C GLY A 26 -7.09 10.20 -8.60
N HIS A 27 -6.56 9.56 -7.57
CA HIS A 27 -5.12 9.37 -7.35
C HIS A 27 -4.58 8.15 -8.11
N ILE A 28 -4.83 8.10 -9.42
CA ILE A 28 -4.56 6.91 -10.27
C ILE A 28 -3.10 6.47 -10.20
N GLY A 29 -2.15 7.41 -10.25
CA GLY A 29 -0.72 7.09 -10.28
C GLY A 29 -0.26 6.35 -9.03
N GLY A 30 -0.53 6.92 -7.86
CA GLY A 30 -0.12 6.34 -6.57
C GLY A 30 -0.91 5.09 -6.16
N CYS A 31 -2.08 4.86 -6.76
CA CYS A 31 -2.83 3.62 -6.62
C CYS A 31 -2.19 2.48 -7.42
N LEU A 32 -1.83 2.74 -8.68
CA LEU A 32 -1.30 1.71 -9.57
C LEU A 32 0.13 1.27 -9.24
N SER A 33 0.93 2.12 -8.58
CA SER A 33 2.31 1.78 -8.19
C SER A 33 2.42 0.67 -7.15
N VAL A 34 1.35 0.35 -6.42
CA VAL A 34 1.40 -0.55 -5.24
C VAL A 34 0.49 -1.78 -5.33
N VAL A 35 0.02 -2.07 -6.53
CA VAL A 35 -0.89 -3.21 -6.78
C VAL A 35 -0.24 -4.54 -6.43
N GLU A 36 1.01 -4.76 -6.83
CA GLU A 36 1.76 -6.00 -6.55
C GLU A 36 1.91 -6.23 -5.06
N LEU A 37 2.25 -5.18 -4.32
CA LEU A 37 2.35 -5.27 -2.86
C LEU A 37 1.01 -5.70 -2.24
N LEU A 38 -0.10 -5.07 -2.63
CA LEU A 38 -1.41 -5.40 -2.07
C LEU A 38 -1.84 -6.83 -2.46
N ALA A 39 -1.53 -7.29 -3.68
CA ALA A 39 -1.76 -8.66 -4.08
C ALA A 39 -0.98 -9.64 -3.19
N VAL A 40 0.32 -9.41 -2.98
CA VAL A 40 1.15 -10.27 -2.12
C VAL A 40 0.64 -10.25 -0.67
N LEU A 41 0.34 -9.08 -0.11
CA LEU A 41 -0.12 -8.98 1.27
C LEU A 41 -1.44 -9.74 1.50
N TYR A 42 -2.48 -9.46 0.71
CA TYR A 42 -3.81 -10.01 0.95
C TYR A 42 -3.99 -11.46 0.46
N PHE A 43 -3.18 -11.93 -0.48
CA PHE A 43 -3.36 -13.25 -1.08
C PHE A 43 -2.29 -14.27 -0.69
N GLU A 44 -1.16 -13.84 -0.11
CA GLU A 44 -0.09 -14.75 0.30
C GLU A 44 0.41 -14.48 1.74
N ALA A 45 0.70 -13.22 2.11
CA ALA A 45 1.55 -12.94 3.25
C ALA A 45 0.81 -12.80 4.58
N MET A 46 -0.37 -12.12 4.59
CA MET A 46 -1.13 -11.85 5.81
C MET A 46 -1.82 -13.11 6.32
N GLU A 47 -1.65 -13.36 7.61
CA GLU A 47 -2.19 -14.54 8.29
C GLU A 47 -3.40 -14.18 9.16
N ASN A 48 -4.26 -15.17 9.41
CA ASN A 48 -5.47 -15.04 10.24
C ASN A 48 -6.47 -13.97 9.77
N ILE A 49 -6.33 -13.41 8.56
CA ILE A 49 -7.33 -12.50 8.01
C ILE A 49 -8.57 -13.30 7.60
N ASP A 50 -9.76 -12.74 7.89
CA ASP A 50 -11.04 -13.37 7.59
C ASP A 50 -12.03 -12.33 7.05
N PRO A 51 -12.39 -12.41 5.76
CA PRO A 51 -13.36 -11.48 5.16
C PRO A 51 -14.73 -11.46 5.86
N LYS A 52 -15.13 -12.60 6.46
CA LYS A 52 -16.41 -12.71 7.19
C LYS A 52 -16.31 -12.18 8.62
N ASN A 53 -15.09 -12.05 9.16
CA ASN A 53 -14.83 -11.47 10.47
C ASN A 53 -13.64 -10.49 10.38
N PRO A 54 -13.83 -9.30 9.80
CA PRO A 54 -12.76 -8.33 9.57
C PRO A 54 -12.05 -7.85 10.83
N LYS A 55 -12.66 -8.01 12.00
CA LYS A 55 -12.10 -7.62 13.29
C LYS A 55 -11.62 -8.81 14.14
N LYS A 56 -11.43 -9.97 13.52
CA LYS A 56 -10.93 -11.17 14.21
C LYS A 56 -9.68 -10.86 15.06
N PRO A 57 -9.64 -11.25 16.34
CA PRO A 57 -8.47 -11.07 17.19
C PRO A 57 -7.25 -11.84 16.68
N GLY A 58 -6.05 -11.31 16.93
CA GLY A 58 -4.79 -11.98 16.57
C GLY A 58 -4.53 -12.08 15.06
N ARG A 59 -5.26 -11.33 14.23
CA ARG A 59 -5.01 -11.24 12.78
C ARG A 59 -3.92 -10.24 12.46
N ASP A 60 -3.24 -10.46 11.36
CA ASP A 60 -2.36 -9.45 10.78
C ASP A 60 -3.15 -8.20 10.36
N ARG A 61 -2.49 -7.03 10.38
CA ARG A 61 -3.08 -5.73 10.06
C ARG A 61 -2.29 -5.04 8.96
N PHE A 62 -2.99 -4.28 8.12
CA PHE A 62 -2.37 -3.43 7.12
C PHE A 62 -2.84 -1.98 7.27
N VAL A 63 -1.87 -1.06 7.37
CA VAL A 63 -2.11 0.38 7.42
C VAL A 63 -1.53 1.04 6.17
N CYS A 64 -2.40 1.54 5.30
CA CYS A 64 -2.00 2.33 4.15
C CYS A 64 -1.76 3.79 4.59
N SER A 65 -0.54 4.14 5.00
CA SER A 65 -0.22 5.49 5.48
C SER A 65 -0.35 6.53 4.37
N LYS A 66 0.08 6.21 3.14
CA LYS A 66 -0.28 6.98 1.94
C LYS A 66 -1.76 6.79 1.59
N GLY A 67 -2.65 7.39 2.38
CA GLY A 67 -4.10 7.13 2.36
C GLY A 67 -4.77 7.35 1.00
N HIS A 68 -4.15 8.14 0.11
CA HIS A 68 -4.59 8.35 -1.26
C HIS A 68 -4.51 7.09 -2.16
N ALA A 69 -3.79 6.03 -1.74
CA ALA A 69 -3.87 4.72 -2.36
C ALA A 69 -5.06 3.86 -1.87
N GLY A 70 -6.03 4.47 -1.17
CA GLY A 70 -7.26 3.82 -0.71
C GLY A 70 -7.99 2.99 -1.78
N PRO A 71 -8.16 3.47 -3.03
CA PRO A 71 -8.77 2.67 -4.09
C PRO A 71 -8.11 1.31 -4.31
N THR A 72 -6.77 1.21 -4.18
CA THR A 72 -6.06 -0.08 -4.31
C THR A 72 -6.34 -0.99 -3.11
N VAL A 73 -6.41 -0.42 -1.91
CA VAL A 73 -6.81 -1.17 -0.70
C VAL A 73 -8.23 -1.72 -0.86
N TYR A 74 -9.16 -0.92 -1.36
CA TYR A 74 -10.55 -1.35 -1.58
C TYR A 74 -10.65 -2.44 -2.64
N ALA A 75 -9.92 -2.30 -3.76
CA ALA A 75 -9.87 -3.33 -4.79
C ALA A 75 -9.29 -4.65 -4.24
N ALA A 76 -8.21 -4.60 -3.45
CA ALA A 76 -7.65 -5.80 -2.81
C ALA A 76 -8.64 -6.44 -1.83
N LEU A 77 -9.32 -5.65 -0.99
CA LEU A 77 -10.34 -6.13 -0.04
C LEU A 77 -11.55 -6.74 -0.76
N ALA A 78 -12.06 -6.11 -1.82
CA ALA A 78 -13.16 -6.64 -2.63
C ALA A 78 -12.79 -7.96 -3.29
N ASN A 79 -11.60 -8.05 -3.91
CA ASN A 79 -11.09 -9.28 -4.51
C ASN A 79 -10.84 -10.39 -3.47
N ARG A 80 -10.56 -10.02 -2.23
CA ARG A 80 -10.41 -10.96 -1.11
C ARG A 80 -11.76 -11.39 -0.51
N GLY A 81 -12.86 -10.73 -0.89
CA GLY A 81 -14.23 -11.07 -0.48
C GLY A 81 -14.74 -10.38 0.78
N TYR A 82 -14.16 -9.23 1.16
CA TYR A 82 -14.64 -8.43 2.31
C TYR A 82 -15.98 -7.74 2.02
N PHE A 83 -16.25 -7.41 0.76
CA PHE A 83 -17.48 -6.83 0.27
C PHE A 83 -17.62 -7.04 -1.24
N ASP A 84 -18.81 -6.77 -1.77
CA ASP A 84 -19.11 -6.94 -3.18
C ASP A 84 -18.30 -5.97 -4.06
N LYS A 85 -17.73 -6.47 -5.16
CA LYS A 85 -16.97 -5.67 -6.13
C LYS A 85 -17.76 -4.51 -6.72
N GLU A 86 -19.08 -4.63 -6.85
CA GLU A 86 -19.93 -3.55 -7.37
C GLU A 86 -19.86 -2.28 -6.51
N LEU A 87 -19.56 -2.41 -5.21
CA LEU A 87 -19.32 -1.24 -4.35
C LEU A 87 -18.15 -0.37 -4.80
N LEU A 88 -17.18 -0.93 -5.54
CA LEU A 88 -16.04 -0.17 -6.06
C LEU A 88 -16.49 0.97 -6.99
N LEU A 89 -17.63 0.82 -7.65
CA LEU A 89 -18.20 1.86 -8.52
C LEU A 89 -18.85 3.02 -7.73
N THR A 90 -18.98 2.89 -6.42
CA THR A 90 -19.45 3.98 -5.53
C THR A 90 -18.32 4.81 -4.93
N LEU A 91 -17.06 4.58 -5.36
CA LEU A 91 -15.88 5.27 -4.85
C LEU A 91 -16.12 6.78 -4.74
N ASN A 92 -15.85 7.34 -3.55
CA ASN A 92 -15.94 8.77 -3.24
C ASN A 92 -17.27 9.45 -3.56
N GLN A 93 -18.37 8.70 -3.68
CA GLN A 93 -19.71 9.24 -3.86
C GLN A 93 -20.37 9.56 -2.49
N GLY A 94 -21.37 10.44 -2.48
CA GLY A 94 -22.10 10.74 -1.24
C GLY A 94 -22.76 9.49 -0.65
N GLY A 95 -22.51 9.23 0.63
CA GLY A 95 -23.06 8.06 1.33
C GLY A 95 -22.31 6.74 1.16
N THR A 96 -21.27 6.69 0.33
CA THR A 96 -20.47 5.47 0.13
C THR A 96 -19.74 5.03 1.39
N ASN A 97 -19.43 3.73 1.46
CA ASN A 97 -18.48 3.16 2.42
C ASN A 97 -17.03 3.15 1.90
N LEU A 98 -16.77 3.69 0.70
CA LEU A 98 -15.46 3.74 0.05
C LEU A 98 -15.04 5.21 -0.21
N PRO A 99 -14.67 5.97 0.82
CA PRO A 99 -14.22 7.35 0.64
C PRO A 99 -12.89 7.41 -0.11
N SER A 100 -12.49 8.60 -0.56
CA SER A 100 -11.25 8.83 -1.32
C SER A 100 -9.99 8.31 -0.60
N HIS A 101 -9.97 8.38 0.72
CA HIS A 101 -8.89 7.90 1.60
C HIS A 101 -9.43 6.85 2.57
N CYS A 102 -8.58 5.91 3.02
CA CYS A 102 -9.01 4.81 3.88
C CYS A 102 -9.73 5.29 5.16
N ASP A 103 -10.89 4.69 5.47
CA ASP A 103 -11.66 4.94 6.69
C ASP A 103 -12.05 3.62 7.37
N MET A 104 -11.48 3.37 8.56
CA MET A 104 -11.69 2.15 9.33
C MET A 104 -13.11 2.01 9.92
N ASN A 105 -13.86 3.12 9.99
CA ASN A 105 -15.22 3.12 10.52
C ASN A 105 -16.25 2.83 9.43
N ARG A 106 -15.90 3.00 8.16
CA ARG A 106 -16.78 2.83 7.01
C ARG A 106 -16.51 1.57 6.22
N THR A 107 -15.23 1.28 5.95
CA THR A 107 -14.86 0.21 5.02
C THR A 107 -14.47 -1.06 5.78
N PRO A 108 -15.21 -2.17 5.62
CA PRO A 108 -14.82 -3.46 6.20
C PRO A 108 -13.41 -3.89 5.75
N GLY A 109 -12.56 -4.26 6.71
CA GLY A 109 -11.19 -4.72 6.43
C GLY A 109 -10.14 -3.60 6.41
N VAL A 110 -10.52 -2.33 6.44
CA VAL A 110 -9.58 -1.23 6.66
C VAL A 110 -9.23 -1.14 8.15
N ASP A 111 -7.95 -1.13 8.47
CA ASP A 111 -7.45 -1.17 9.84
C ASP A 111 -7.23 0.19 10.49
N MET A 112 -7.04 1.24 9.68
CA MET A 112 -6.78 2.59 10.16
C MET A 112 -7.31 3.62 9.17
N THR A 113 -7.97 4.66 9.71
CA THR A 113 -8.30 5.86 8.94
C THR A 113 -7.03 6.66 8.68
N THR A 114 -6.76 6.99 7.41
CA THR A 114 -5.54 7.67 6.98
C THR A 114 -5.86 8.76 5.95
N GLY A 115 -4.86 9.60 5.63
CA GLY A 115 -5.01 10.71 4.68
C GLY A 115 -4.05 11.86 4.99
N SER A 116 -3.89 12.22 6.26
CA SER A 116 -2.80 13.10 6.69
C SER A 116 -1.51 12.29 6.72
N LEU A 117 -0.56 12.65 5.83
CA LEU A 117 0.69 11.89 5.66
C LEU A 117 1.49 11.79 6.95
N GLY A 118 2.14 10.65 7.17
CA GLY A 118 2.89 10.32 8.39
C GLY A 118 2.03 9.78 9.55
N GLN A 119 0.76 10.15 9.65
CA GLN A 119 -0.12 9.72 10.75
C GLN A 119 -0.35 8.21 10.74
N GLY A 120 -0.63 7.64 9.56
CA GLY A 120 -0.87 6.21 9.42
C GLY A 120 0.32 5.37 9.87
N PHE A 121 1.54 5.81 9.54
CA PHE A 121 2.76 5.12 9.96
C PHE A 121 2.91 5.09 11.49
N SER A 122 2.69 6.22 12.16
CA SER A 122 2.71 6.29 13.62
C SER A 122 1.64 5.39 14.26
N CYS A 123 0.44 5.35 13.68
CA CYS A 123 -0.62 4.44 14.12
C CYS A 123 -0.23 2.96 13.94
N ALA A 124 0.44 2.62 12.82
CA ALA A 124 0.95 1.26 12.60
C ALA A 124 1.99 0.85 13.63
N VAL A 125 2.90 1.77 14.01
CA VAL A 125 3.87 1.56 15.10
C VAL A 125 3.15 1.30 16.42
N GLY A 126 2.11 2.09 16.74
CA GLY A 126 1.27 1.88 17.92
C GLY A 126 0.56 0.53 17.91
N ALA A 127 -0.01 0.13 16.76
CA ALA A 127 -0.66 -1.17 16.59
C ALA A 127 0.33 -2.34 16.77
N ALA A 128 1.55 -2.23 16.24
CA ALA A 128 2.60 -3.24 16.41
C ALA A 128 3.03 -3.37 17.87
N LEU A 129 3.19 -2.26 18.57
CA LEU A 129 3.46 -2.28 20.03
C LEU A 129 2.31 -2.93 20.80
N GLY A 130 1.07 -2.57 20.48
CA GLY A 130 -0.13 -3.17 21.11
C GLY A 130 -0.18 -4.68 20.92
N ALA A 131 0.03 -5.18 19.71
CA ALA A 131 0.09 -6.62 19.41
C ALA A 131 1.22 -7.32 20.18
N LYS A 132 2.40 -6.70 20.27
CA LYS A 132 3.54 -7.23 21.02
C LYS A 132 3.26 -7.32 22.53
N LEU A 133 2.62 -6.30 23.10
CA LEU A 133 2.21 -6.29 24.51
C LEU A 133 1.10 -7.32 24.79
N ALA A 134 0.15 -7.45 23.90
CA ALA A 134 -0.92 -8.45 23.99
C ALA A 134 -0.43 -9.89 23.76
N LYS A 135 0.77 -10.05 23.18
CA LYS A 135 1.33 -11.36 22.76
C LYS A 135 0.37 -12.13 21.86
N ASP A 136 -0.37 -11.42 21.01
CA ASP A 136 -1.39 -12.01 20.11
C ASP A 136 -0.83 -12.62 18.83
N GLY A 137 0.48 -12.44 18.57
CA GLY A 137 1.19 -12.99 17.40
C GLY A 137 0.96 -12.20 16.11
N ALA A 138 0.13 -11.16 16.13
CA ALA A 138 -0.17 -10.37 14.94
C ALA A 138 1.05 -9.58 14.45
N ARG A 139 1.18 -9.54 13.12
CA ARG A 139 2.11 -8.67 12.41
C ARG A 139 1.37 -7.43 11.95
N VAL A 140 2.09 -6.33 11.86
CA VAL A 140 1.57 -5.10 11.28
C VAL A 140 2.39 -4.76 10.06
N TYR A 141 1.69 -4.60 8.94
CA TYR A 141 2.23 -4.14 7.67
C TYR A 141 1.81 -2.70 7.46
N THR A 142 2.70 -1.86 6.94
CA THR A 142 2.38 -0.46 6.65
C THR A 142 3.06 0.02 5.38
N LEU A 143 2.38 0.85 4.62
CA LEU A 143 2.85 1.41 3.36
C LEU A 143 2.93 2.93 3.46
N VAL A 144 4.11 3.50 3.21
CA VAL A 144 4.36 4.93 3.07
C VAL A 144 4.77 5.28 1.63
N GLY A 145 4.57 6.51 1.22
CA GLY A 145 5.15 7.06 -0.01
C GLY A 145 6.55 7.63 0.25
N ASP A 146 7.35 7.76 -0.81
CA ASP A 146 8.65 8.42 -0.73
C ASP A 146 8.53 9.92 -0.38
N GLY A 147 7.60 10.64 -1.01
CA GLY A 147 7.28 12.02 -0.60
C GLY A 147 6.74 12.11 0.82
N GLU A 148 6.02 11.10 1.30
CA GLU A 148 5.58 11.01 2.69
C GLU A 148 6.75 10.89 3.67
N CYS A 149 7.88 10.30 3.27
CA CYS A 149 9.08 10.22 4.08
C CYS A 149 9.73 11.59 4.35
N GLN A 150 9.24 12.68 3.77
CA GLN A 150 9.63 14.05 4.12
C GLN A 150 8.98 14.54 5.43
N GLU A 151 7.91 13.88 5.90
CA GLU A 151 7.26 14.20 7.16
C GLU A 151 8.15 13.82 8.36
N GLY A 152 8.42 14.76 9.26
CA GLY A 152 9.24 14.53 10.47
C GLY A 152 8.70 13.39 11.33
N GLN A 153 7.38 13.27 11.39
CA GLN A 153 6.68 12.22 12.16
C GLN A 153 7.04 10.79 11.71
N ILE A 154 7.38 10.56 10.43
CA ILE A 154 7.88 9.26 9.95
C ILE A 154 9.15 8.87 10.71
N TRP A 155 10.09 9.80 10.85
CA TRP A 155 11.39 9.54 11.50
C TRP A 155 11.28 9.44 13.02
N GLU A 156 10.40 10.23 13.65
CA GLU A 156 10.06 10.07 15.07
C GLU A 156 9.51 8.68 15.36
N ALA A 157 8.55 8.22 14.56
CA ALA A 157 7.96 6.89 14.69
C ALA A 157 8.97 5.77 14.36
N ALA A 158 9.85 5.99 13.36
CA ALA A 158 10.90 5.04 13.01
C ALA A 158 11.88 4.81 14.16
N MET A 159 12.33 5.89 14.81
CA MET A 159 13.21 5.84 15.99
C MET A 159 12.53 5.08 17.14
N PHE A 160 11.27 5.39 17.41
CA PHE A 160 10.51 4.72 18.46
C PHE A 160 10.32 3.23 18.19
N ALA A 161 9.98 2.83 16.95
CA ALA A 161 9.80 1.45 16.58
C ALA A 161 11.08 0.61 16.80
N ALA A 162 12.23 1.15 16.41
CA ALA A 162 13.53 0.51 16.64
C ALA A 162 13.87 0.41 18.13
N ALA A 163 13.68 1.50 18.91
CA ALA A 163 13.91 1.51 20.35
C ALA A 163 13.03 0.50 21.10
N LYS A 164 11.79 0.27 20.63
CA LYS A 164 10.85 -0.73 21.19
C LYS A 164 11.04 -2.13 20.61
N LYS A 165 12.00 -2.31 19.69
CA LYS A 165 12.32 -3.59 19.06
C LYS A 165 11.09 -4.23 18.42
N LEU A 166 10.32 -3.46 17.65
CA LEU A 166 9.07 -3.90 17.03
C LEU A 166 9.34 -4.74 15.78
N ASP A 167 9.89 -5.93 15.97
CA ASP A 167 10.20 -6.89 14.90
C ASP A 167 8.95 -7.50 14.23
N ASN A 168 7.78 -7.30 14.81
CA ASN A 168 6.48 -7.60 14.22
C ASN A 168 5.92 -6.46 13.32
N LEU A 169 6.71 -5.42 13.06
CA LEU A 169 6.39 -4.32 12.15
C LEU A 169 7.20 -4.44 10.86
N ILE A 170 6.51 -4.53 9.72
CA ILE A 170 7.09 -4.54 8.38
C ILE A 170 6.55 -3.33 7.62
N GLY A 171 7.42 -2.37 7.35
CA GLY A 171 7.11 -1.20 6.54
C GLY A 171 7.50 -1.39 5.08
N PHE A 172 6.81 -0.69 4.20
CA PHE A 172 7.10 -0.60 2.77
C PHE A 172 7.17 0.87 2.37
N VAL A 173 8.13 1.22 1.52
CA VAL A 173 8.16 2.51 0.85
C VAL A 173 7.82 2.30 -0.62
N ASP A 174 6.76 2.94 -1.10
CA ASP A 174 6.50 3.13 -2.52
C ASP A 174 7.46 4.20 -3.05
N TYR A 175 8.65 3.76 -3.50
CA TYR A 175 9.71 4.63 -3.98
C TYR A 175 9.58 4.86 -5.49
N ASN A 176 8.51 5.56 -5.87
CA ASN A 176 8.20 5.90 -7.26
C ASN A 176 8.84 7.21 -7.74
N LYS A 177 9.54 7.95 -6.86
CA LYS A 177 10.32 9.17 -7.12
C LYS A 177 9.50 10.40 -7.52
N LEU A 178 8.16 10.34 -7.41
CA LEU A 178 7.26 11.40 -7.83
C LEU A 178 6.27 11.77 -6.71
N GLN A 179 6.16 13.06 -6.41
CA GLN A 179 5.14 13.63 -5.54
C GLN A 179 4.30 14.66 -6.30
N ILE A 180 3.35 15.35 -5.61
CA ILE A 180 2.40 16.30 -6.24
C ILE A 180 3.13 17.35 -7.08
N ASP A 181 4.17 17.96 -6.51
CA ASP A 181 4.85 19.14 -7.07
C ASP A 181 6.00 18.76 -8.03
N GLY A 182 6.25 17.48 -8.27
CA GLY A 182 7.31 17.06 -9.18
C GLY A 182 8.13 15.85 -8.69
N PRO A 183 9.33 15.67 -9.23
CA PRO A 183 10.26 14.66 -8.73
C PRO A 183 10.63 14.92 -7.27
N VAL A 184 10.60 13.88 -6.42
CA VAL A 184 10.95 13.96 -4.99
C VAL A 184 12.32 14.61 -4.79
N ALA A 185 13.31 14.25 -5.62
CA ALA A 185 14.66 14.80 -5.56
C ALA A 185 14.73 16.32 -5.85
N ALA A 186 13.76 16.86 -6.60
CA ALA A 186 13.72 18.28 -6.92
C ALA A 186 12.96 19.10 -5.86
N VAL A 187 12.01 18.47 -5.15
CA VAL A 187 11.21 19.13 -4.11
C VAL A 187 11.93 19.10 -2.76
N ASN A 188 12.22 17.91 -2.25
CA ASN A 188 12.99 17.70 -1.01
C ASN A 188 13.55 16.28 -1.03
N ASP A 189 14.84 16.12 -1.38
CA ASP A 189 15.45 14.82 -1.63
C ASP A 189 15.52 13.95 -0.36
N VAL A 190 14.91 12.78 -0.45
CA VAL A 190 14.93 11.78 0.64
C VAL A 190 16.09 10.79 0.49
N ALA A 191 16.84 10.81 -0.62
CA ALA A 191 17.98 9.91 -0.81
C ALA A 191 19.16 10.23 0.16
N PRO A 192 19.99 9.27 0.50
CA PRO A 192 19.84 7.83 0.29
C PRO A 192 18.84 7.22 1.29
N LEU A 193 17.69 6.77 0.80
CA LEU A 193 16.57 6.41 1.67
C LEU A 193 16.86 5.15 2.50
N GLY A 194 17.47 4.12 1.89
CA GLY A 194 17.84 2.89 2.58
C GLY A 194 18.82 3.12 3.74
N ASP A 195 19.84 3.95 3.52
CA ASP A 195 20.83 4.28 4.57
C ASP A 195 20.18 5.03 5.74
N LYS A 196 19.23 5.92 5.46
CA LYS A 196 18.49 6.63 6.51
C LYS A 196 17.69 5.65 7.37
N TRP A 197 16.92 4.74 6.77
CA TRP A 197 16.19 3.70 7.51
C TRP A 197 17.12 2.80 8.33
N ALA A 198 18.26 2.38 7.74
CA ALA A 198 19.26 1.59 8.43
C ALA A 198 19.87 2.33 9.63
N ALA A 199 20.16 3.64 9.48
CA ALA A 199 20.67 4.48 10.57
C ALA A 199 19.68 4.63 11.72
N PHE A 200 18.38 4.57 11.45
CA PHE A 200 17.31 4.53 12.46
C PHE A 200 17.14 3.14 13.11
N GLY A 201 17.98 2.16 12.78
CA GLY A 201 18.00 0.83 13.42
C GLY A 201 17.08 -0.21 12.78
N TRP A 202 16.57 0.05 11.58
CA TRP A 202 15.74 -0.87 10.83
C TRP A 202 16.57 -1.85 10.01
N LYS A 203 16.07 -3.06 9.79
CA LYS A 203 16.55 -3.92 8.71
C LYS A 203 15.97 -3.39 7.40
N VAL A 204 16.82 -3.19 6.40
CA VAL A 204 16.39 -2.69 5.08
C VAL A 204 16.49 -3.80 4.05
N ILE A 205 15.49 -3.88 3.16
CA ILE A 205 15.44 -4.74 2.00
C ILE A 205 15.13 -3.85 0.79
N GLU A 206 15.98 -3.85 -0.22
CA GLU A 206 15.75 -3.12 -1.49
C GLU A 206 15.18 -4.08 -2.53
N VAL A 207 14.12 -3.65 -3.22
CA VAL A 207 13.51 -4.38 -4.33
C VAL A 207 13.65 -3.53 -5.59
N ALA A 208 14.50 -3.98 -6.51
CA ALA A 208 14.84 -3.22 -7.71
C ALA A 208 13.65 -3.03 -8.67
N ASP A 209 12.69 -3.95 -8.68
CA ASP A 209 11.42 -3.84 -9.41
C ASP A 209 10.26 -4.15 -8.45
N GLY A 210 9.69 -3.10 -7.87
CA GLY A 210 8.52 -3.18 -6.98
C GLY A 210 7.20 -3.44 -7.72
N ASN A 211 7.23 -3.51 -9.05
CA ASN A 211 6.11 -3.90 -9.89
C ASN A 211 6.25 -5.34 -10.44
N ASP A 212 7.30 -6.09 -10.04
CA ASP A 212 7.34 -7.54 -10.20
C ASP A 212 6.78 -8.24 -8.95
N VAL A 213 5.64 -8.88 -9.10
CA VAL A 213 4.94 -9.57 -7.99
C VAL A 213 5.80 -10.67 -7.35
N SER A 214 6.68 -11.31 -8.13
CA SER A 214 7.56 -12.38 -7.63
C SER A 214 8.69 -11.80 -6.76
N ALA A 215 9.28 -10.67 -7.18
CA ALA A 215 10.28 -9.95 -6.41
C ALA A 215 9.69 -9.41 -5.09
N VAL A 216 8.49 -8.85 -5.16
CA VAL A 216 7.77 -8.37 -3.95
C VAL A 216 7.45 -9.53 -3.01
N SER A 217 6.95 -10.67 -3.51
CA SER A 217 6.70 -11.87 -2.68
C SER A 217 7.97 -12.36 -1.98
N ALA A 218 9.09 -12.46 -2.71
CA ALA A 218 10.37 -12.85 -2.14
C ALA A 218 10.83 -11.90 -1.02
N ALA A 219 10.70 -10.59 -1.24
CA ALA A 219 11.07 -9.58 -0.24
C ALA A 219 10.18 -9.63 1.01
N VAL A 220 8.88 -9.84 0.85
CA VAL A 220 7.95 -10.01 1.98
C VAL A 220 8.29 -11.27 2.78
N LYS A 221 8.63 -12.39 2.14
CA LYS A 221 9.12 -13.60 2.82
C LYS A 221 10.39 -13.33 3.60
N GLN A 222 11.38 -12.67 2.99
CA GLN A 222 12.62 -12.27 3.66
C GLN A 222 12.36 -11.32 4.85
N ALA A 223 11.38 -10.43 4.75
CA ALA A 223 10.98 -9.55 5.84
C ALA A 223 10.36 -10.34 7.00
N LYS A 224 9.55 -11.35 6.70
CA LYS A 224 8.97 -12.26 7.71
C LYS A 224 10.04 -13.09 8.42
N ASP A 225 11.12 -13.48 7.74
CA ASP A 225 12.24 -14.22 8.33
C ASP A 225 13.03 -13.37 9.37
N ASN A 226 12.81 -12.04 9.40
CA ASN A 226 13.40 -11.16 10.40
C ASN A 226 12.65 -11.13 11.74
N LEU A 227 11.49 -11.78 11.84
CA LEU A 227 10.73 -11.88 13.09
C LEU A 227 11.58 -12.54 14.18
N GLY A 228 11.52 -12.01 15.40
CA GLY A 228 12.34 -12.45 16.53
C GLY A 228 13.72 -11.79 16.60
N SER A 229 14.14 -11.00 15.61
CA SER A 229 15.45 -10.31 15.60
C SER A 229 15.53 -9.10 16.53
N GLY A 230 14.38 -8.58 16.95
CA GLY A 230 14.29 -7.32 17.70
C GLY A 230 14.44 -6.07 16.83
N LYS A 231 14.40 -6.18 15.50
CA LYS A 231 14.49 -5.04 14.57
C LYS A 231 13.26 -4.99 13.67
N PRO A 232 12.58 -3.84 13.52
CA PRO A 232 11.58 -3.67 12.47
C PRO A 232 12.22 -3.75 11.08
N THR A 233 11.43 -4.12 10.07
CA THR A 233 11.92 -4.23 8.68
C THR A 233 11.27 -3.18 7.81
N MET A 234 12.08 -2.50 6.97
CA MET A 234 11.61 -1.61 5.90
C MET A 234 12.00 -2.20 4.54
N VAL A 235 11.01 -2.40 3.69
CA VAL A 235 11.19 -2.84 2.30
C VAL A 235 11.02 -1.63 1.39
N ILE A 236 12.03 -1.28 0.61
CA ILE A 236 11.98 -0.17 -0.34
C ILE A 236 11.69 -0.73 -1.72
N LEU A 237 10.52 -0.40 -2.24
CA LEU A 237 10.03 -0.86 -3.53
C LEU A 237 10.29 0.22 -4.58
N HIS A 238 11.22 -0.02 -5.49
CA HIS A 238 11.41 0.84 -6.65
C HIS A 238 10.27 0.57 -7.65
N THR A 239 9.33 1.49 -7.73
CA THR A 239 8.09 1.34 -8.49
C THR A 239 7.97 2.37 -9.61
N VAL A 240 7.04 2.13 -10.52
CA VAL A 240 6.61 3.08 -11.55
C VAL A 240 5.25 3.63 -11.18
N LYS A 241 5.16 4.95 -10.95
CA LYS A 241 3.90 5.62 -10.65
C LYS A 241 2.96 5.55 -11.86
N GLY A 242 1.81 4.86 -11.70
CA GLY A 242 0.88 4.62 -12.81
C GLY A 242 1.09 3.29 -13.55
N CYS A 243 1.92 2.38 -13.03
CA CYS A 243 2.26 1.10 -13.64
C CYS A 243 1.02 0.33 -14.15
N GLY A 244 1.10 -0.18 -15.40
CA GLY A 244 0.01 -0.91 -16.05
C GLY A 244 -1.06 -0.03 -16.72
N MET A 245 -0.89 1.31 -16.70
CA MET A 245 -1.68 2.27 -17.46
C MET A 245 -0.76 3.31 -18.10
N GLN A 246 -0.31 3.05 -19.35
CA GLN A 246 0.71 3.89 -20.02
C GLN A 246 0.34 5.38 -20.01
N TRP A 247 -0.93 5.71 -20.27
CA TRP A 247 -1.43 7.08 -20.17
C TRP A 247 -1.10 7.74 -18.81
N ALA A 248 -1.27 7.00 -17.72
CA ALA A 248 -0.95 7.52 -16.38
C ALA A 248 0.56 7.67 -16.17
N VAL A 249 1.36 6.75 -16.68
CA VAL A 249 2.84 6.83 -16.62
C VAL A 249 3.34 8.06 -17.35
N ASP A 250 2.83 8.34 -18.54
CA ASP A 250 3.25 9.46 -19.41
C ASP A 250 2.97 10.85 -18.78
N LEU A 251 2.00 10.95 -17.87
CA LEU A 251 1.70 12.17 -17.12
C LEU A 251 2.77 12.52 -16.05
N GLY A 252 3.64 11.59 -15.68
CA GLY A 252 4.64 11.80 -14.62
C GLY A 252 4.00 12.26 -13.31
N ALA A 253 4.47 13.37 -12.73
CA ALA A 253 3.91 13.92 -11.49
C ALA A 253 2.42 14.31 -11.63
N GLY A 254 1.98 14.70 -12.82
CA GLY A 254 0.59 15.06 -13.12
C GLY A 254 -0.44 13.95 -12.89
N ASN A 255 -0.01 12.70 -12.72
CA ASN A 255 -0.90 11.58 -12.44
C ASN A 255 -1.28 11.45 -10.94
N HIS A 256 -0.88 12.40 -10.09
CA HIS A 256 -1.11 12.28 -8.65
C HIS A 256 -2.61 12.34 -8.31
N ASN A 257 -3.31 13.37 -8.76
CA ASN A 257 -4.77 13.46 -8.69
C ASN A 257 -5.27 14.15 -9.96
N VAL A 258 -5.89 13.39 -10.85
CA VAL A 258 -6.18 13.83 -12.22
C VAL A 258 -7.51 13.30 -12.71
N ALA A 259 -8.13 14.04 -13.62
CA ALA A 259 -9.29 13.54 -14.38
C ALA A 259 -8.84 12.37 -15.27
N VAL A 260 -9.51 11.22 -15.14
CA VAL A 260 -9.17 9.98 -15.86
C VAL A 260 -10.14 9.79 -17.03
N PRO A 261 -9.69 9.96 -18.28
CA PRO A 261 -10.56 9.74 -19.45
C PRO A 261 -10.97 8.27 -19.56
N MET A 262 -12.25 8.04 -19.86
CA MET A 262 -12.77 6.67 -20.02
C MET A 262 -12.05 5.91 -21.14
N GLU A 263 -11.73 6.59 -22.24
CA GLU A 263 -10.98 5.99 -23.37
C GLU A 263 -9.60 5.48 -22.94
N ALA A 264 -8.87 6.24 -22.12
CA ALA A 264 -7.57 5.82 -21.59
C ALA A 264 -7.72 4.59 -20.66
N ALA A 265 -8.78 4.58 -19.83
CA ALA A 265 -9.08 3.46 -18.96
C ALA A 265 -9.43 2.19 -19.76
N GLU A 266 -10.31 2.30 -20.77
CA GLU A 266 -10.69 1.18 -21.65
C GLU A 266 -9.50 0.60 -22.40
N THR A 267 -8.59 1.46 -22.86
CA THR A 267 -7.35 1.04 -23.53
C THR A 267 -6.46 0.23 -22.59
N ALA A 268 -6.23 0.71 -21.36
CA ALA A 268 -5.45 -0.01 -20.37
C ALA A 268 -6.11 -1.34 -19.97
N LEU A 269 -7.44 -1.35 -19.74
CA LEU A 269 -8.18 -2.56 -19.41
C LEU A 269 -8.13 -3.62 -20.51
N ARG A 270 -8.10 -3.21 -21.77
CA ARG A 270 -7.96 -4.12 -22.91
C ARG A 270 -6.57 -4.76 -22.94
N ALA A 271 -5.51 -3.95 -22.81
CA ALA A 271 -4.13 -4.46 -22.76
C ALA A 271 -3.94 -5.47 -21.63
N LEU A 272 -4.42 -5.18 -20.41
CA LEU A 272 -4.34 -6.07 -19.25
C LEU A 272 -5.09 -7.41 -19.42
N ARG A 273 -6.09 -7.47 -20.31
CA ARG A 273 -6.80 -8.71 -20.63
C ARG A 273 -6.07 -9.55 -21.68
N GLU A 274 -5.34 -8.90 -22.60
CA GLU A 274 -4.57 -9.57 -23.65
C GLU A 274 -3.28 -10.21 -23.10
N GLU A 275 -2.78 -9.74 -21.94
CA GLU A 275 -1.65 -10.32 -21.22
C GLU A 275 -2.02 -11.58 -20.42
N ALA A 276 -3.28 -11.99 -20.38
CA ALA A 276 -3.83 -13.12 -19.64
C ALA A 276 -3.73 -14.44 -20.42
#